data_ae23e3eecc5ab19b2d06a43036d2d900
#
_entry.id   ae23e3eecc5ab19b2d06a43036d2d900
#
_cell.length_a   1.000
_cell.length_b   1.000
_cell.length_c   1.000
_cell.angle_alpha   90.00
_cell.angle_beta   90.00
_cell.angle_gamma   90.00
#
_symmetry.space_group_name_H-M   'P 1'
#
loop_
_entity.id
_entity.type
_entity.pdbx_description
1 polymer ?
#
loop_
_entity_poly.entity_id
_entity_poly.type
_entity_poly.pdbx_seq_one_letter_code
_entity_poly.pdbx_strand_id
1 'polypeptide(L)'
;VATTAIVVLFVLLMTGFVAFRFLPRAIASPFMWIAYVWLGVLFFLVMSLGLFDLLRVVTMRAQGPALIEDPDRRLAIARLFAGAAALLGLGASGVGVVSALSPVEVKRVRVTIDRLARSFSGTRIVQLTDVHVGPTIGKGFIEDIVARVNGLEPDIVAITGDLVDGSVEELAEHVAPLARLKAKHGVYFVTGNHEYYSGADEWIAHLRTLGIRVLRNERVRIGGEEGFDLAGIDDQSSHGMGRGHGPDLARALAGRDADRACVLLAHQPRGIELADRLGVDLQLSGHTHGGQIFPWNLAVRLQQPFVAGLHKLSRAQIYVSRGTGYWGPPMRVGAPAEITEIELVAGGVGA
;
A
#
# COMPACT_ATOMS: atom_id res chain seq x y z
N VAL A 1 -0.60 17.17 -34.46
CA VAL A 1 0.53 16.98 -33.51
C VAL A 1 0.02 16.43 -32.17
N ALA A 2 -0.94 17.09 -31.48
CA ALA A 2 -1.42 16.63 -30.18
C ALA A 2 -2.09 15.23 -30.25
N THR A 3 -2.97 15.01 -31.22
CA THR A 3 -3.63 13.72 -31.44
C THR A 3 -2.62 12.60 -31.70
N THR A 4 -1.61 12.87 -32.53
CA THR A 4 -0.54 11.90 -32.83
C THR A 4 0.24 11.53 -31.56
N ALA A 5 0.58 12.53 -30.72
CA ALA A 5 1.27 12.31 -29.46
C ALA A 5 0.44 11.43 -28.51
N ILE A 6 -0.87 11.72 -28.37
CA ILE A 6 -1.78 10.92 -27.54
C ILE A 6 -1.86 9.47 -28.03
N VAL A 7 -2.01 9.26 -29.34
CA VAL A 7 -2.05 7.92 -29.95
C VAL A 7 -0.75 7.15 -29.71
N VAL A 8 0.40 7.82 -29.94
CA VAL A 8 1.72 7.20 -29.69
C VAL A 8 1.86 6.81 -28.22
N LEU A 9 1.50 7.67 -27.28
CA LEU A 9 1.57 7.38 -25.85
C LEU A 9 0.58 6.28 -25.42
N PHE A 10 -0.60 6.22 -26.04
CA PHE A 10 -1.54 5.13 -25.82
C PHE A 10 -0.98 3.79 -26.33
N VAL A 11 -0.39 3.78 -27.53
CA VAL A 11 0.27 2.60 -28.08
C VAL A 11 1.44 2.17 -27.20
N LEU A 12 2.26 3.12 -26.72
CA LEU A 12 3.35 2.82 -25.77
C LEU A 12 2.83 2.23 -24.44
N LEU A 13 1.69 2.72 -23.94
CA LEU A 13 1.07 2.15 -22.74
C LEU A 13 0.68 0.68 -22.97
N MET A 14 -0.04 0.41 -24.05
CA MET A 14 -0.48 -0.95 -24.38
C MET A 14 0.70 -1.89 -24.69
N THR A 15 1.66 -1.43 -25.48
CA THR A 15 2.85 -2.24 -25.81
C THR A 15 3.76 -2.43 -24.61
N GLY A 16 3.82 -1.48 -23.66
CA GLY A 16 4.57 -1.62 -22.41
C GLY A 16 4.08 -2.80 -21.58
N PHE A 17 2.77 -2.94 -21.39
CA PHE A 17 2.19 -4.09 -20.68
C PHE A 17 2.45 -5.42 -21.38
N VAL A 18 2.33 -5.45 -22.73
CA VAL A 18 2.64 -6.66 -23.51
C VAL A 18 4.14 -6.98 -23.45
N ALA A 19 5.00 -5.98 -23.61
CA ALA A 19 6.44 -6.16 -23.58
C ALA A 19 6.93 -6.70 -22.22
N PHE A 20 6.35 -6.23 -21.12
CA PHE A 20 6.69 -6.71 -19.78
C PHE A 20 6.41 -8.22 -19.60
N ARG A 21 5.41 -8.75 -20.32
CA ARG A 21 5.04 -10.17 -20.27
C ARG A 21 6.02 -11.08 -21.03
N PHE A 22 6.71 -10.56 -22.05
CA PHE A 22 7.50 -11.36 -22.98
C PHE A 22 8.98 -10.99 -23.07
N LEU A 23 9.37 -9.83 -22.58
CA LEU A 23 10.76 -9.35 -22.65
C LEU A 23 11.45 -9.43 -21.28
N PRO A 24 12.78 -9.67 -21.28
CA PRO A 24 13.56 -9.58 -20.06
C PRO A 24 13.37 -8.21 -19.38
N ARG A 25 13.30 -8.22 -18.05
CA ARG A 25 13.06 -7.02 -17.24
C ARG A 25 13.97 -5.83 -17.62
N ALA A 26 15.25 -6.10 -17.89
CA ALA A 26 16.21 -5.04 -18.26
C ALA A 26 15.76 -4.24 -19.50
N ILE A 27 15.05 -4.88 -20.44
CA ILE A 27 14.50 -4.24 -21.63
C ILE A 27 13.11 -3.67 -21.35
N ALA A 28 12.25 -4.40 -20.65
CA ALA A 28 10.87 -4.03 -20.41
C ALA A 28 10.74 -2.85 -19.42
N SER A 29 11.59 -2.77 -18.39
CA SER A 29 11.49 -1.76 -17.33
C SER A 29 11.50 -0.31 -17.83
N PRO A 30 12.38 0.14 -18.74
CA PRO A 30 12.31 1.51 -19.26
C PRO A 30 10.98 1.84 -19.95
N PHE A 31 10.41 0.88 -20.68
CA PHE A 31 9.09 1.07 -21.33
C PHE A 31 7.97 1.14 -20.29
N MET A 32 8.03 0.32 -19.25
CA MET A 32 7.07 0.34 -18.15
C MET A 32 7.14 1.65 -17.36
N TRP A 33 8.34 2.21 -17.16
CA TRP A 33 8.50 3.53 -16.54
C TRP A 33 7.76 4.60 -17.34
N ILE A 34 7.98 4.66 -18.66
CA ILE A 34 7.29 5.62 -19.55
C ILE A 34 5.77 5.38 -19.50
N ALA A 35 5.34 4.12 -19.62
CA ALA A 35 3.94 3.76 -19.62
C ALA A 35 3.22 4.15 -18.31
N TYR A 36 3.83 3.85 -17.16
CA TYR A 36 3.24 4.16 -15.87
C TYR A 36 3.26 5.66 -15.55
N VAL A 37 4.35 6.37 -15.87
CA VAL A 37 4.36 7.84 -15.73
C VAL A 37 3.27 8.46 -16.59
N TRP A 38 3.14 8.01 -17.86
CA TRP A 38 2.10 8.49 -18.75
C TRP A 38 0.69 8.17 -18.22
N LEU A 39 0.47 6.98 -17.67
CA LEU A 39 -0.82 6.62 -17.08
C LEU A 39 -1.20 7.57 -15.93
N GLY A 40 -0.25 7.91 -15.06
CA GLY A 40 -0.48 8.88 -14.00
C GLY A 40 -0.73 10.29 -14.51
N VAL A 41 0.02 10.74 -15.52
CA VAL A 41 -0.22 12.03 -16.20
C VAL A 41 -1.62 12.07 -16.82
N LEU A 42 -2.01 11.01 -17.52
CA LEU A 42 -3.34 10.89 -18.12
C LEU A 42 -4.44 10.97 -17.06
N PHE A 43 -4.27 10.28 -15.93
CA PHE A 43 -5.21 10.35 -14.81
C PHE A 43 -5.40 11.80 -14.33
N PHE A 44 -4.31 12.53 -14.06
CA PHE A 44 -4.41 13.92 -13.60
C PHE A 44 -4.96 14.86 -14.66
N LEU A 45 -4.62 14.67 -15.94
CA LEU A 45 -5.19 15.47 -17.03
C LEU A 45 -6.70 15.24 -17.14
N VAL A 46 -7.16 14.00 -17.08
CA VAL A 46 -8.61 13.69 -17.13
C VAL A 46 -9.34 14.28 -15.93
N MET A 47 -8.79 14.15 -14.72
CA MET A 47 -9.36 14.73 -13.50
C MET A 47 -9.42 16.27 -13.58
N SER A 48 -8.34 16.90 -14.03
CA SER A 48 -8.26 18.37 -14.17
C SER A 48 -9.22 18.88 -15.23
N LEU A 49 -9.27 18.24 -16.40
CA LEU A 49 -10.21 18.61 -17.47
C LEU A 49 -11.66 18.45 -16.99
N GLY A 50 -12.00 17.35 -16.32
CA GLY A 50 -13.34 17.15 -15.77
C GLY A 50 -13.73 18.23 -14.75
N LEU A 51 -12.81 18.61 -13.86
CA LEU A 51 -13.02 19.68 -12.89
C LEU A 51 -13.27 21.03 -13.61
N PHE A 52 -12.44 21.39 -14.57
CA PHE A 52 -12.59 22.65 -15.28
C PHE A 52 -13.82 22.67 -16.20
N ASP A 53 -14.19 21.56 -16.82
CA ASP A 53 -15.44 21.46 -17.57
C ASP A 53 -16.67 21.62 -16.66
N LEU A 54 -16.65 21.02 -15.48
CA LEU A 54 -17.70 21.22 -14.49
C LEU A 54 -17.81 22.70 -14.07
N LEU A 55 -16.68 23.33 -13.74
CA LEU A 55 -16.63 24.76 -13.40
C LEU A 55 -17.15 25.63 -14.56
N ARG A 56 -16.78 25.31 -15.80
CA ARG A 56 -17.27 26.00 -16.98
C ARG A 56 -18.81 25.89 -17.08
N VAL A 57 -19.36 24.69 -16.96
CA VAL A 57 -20.81 24.48 -17.04
C VAL A 57 -21.54 25.25 -15.93
N VAL A 58 -21.02 25.25 -14.70
CA VAL A 58 -21.61 25.99 -13.57
C VAL A 58 -21.56 27.49 -13.83
N THR A 59 -20.41 28.02 -14.26
CA THR A 59 -20.27 29.48 -14.54
C THR A 59 -21.17 29.93 -15.70
N MET A 60 -21.26 29.12 -16.76
CA MET A 60 -22.14 29.43 -17.90
C MET A 60 -23.63 29.43 -17.51
N ARG A 61 -24.06 28.49 -16.64
CA ARG A 61 -25.43 28.47 -16.15
C ARG A 61 -25.75 29.67 -15.23
N ALA A 62 -24.79 30.07 -14.41
CA ALA A 62 -24.96 31.20 -13.47
C ALA A 62 -25.00 32.57 -14.16
N GLN A 63 -24.28 32.74 -15.28
CA GLN A 63 -24.14 34.03 -15.95
C GLN A 63 -25.09 34.25 -17.16
N GLY A 64 -25.89 33.22 -17.50
CA GLY A 64 -26.87 33.28 -18.58
C GLY A 64 -26.28 33.19 -20.01
N PRO A 65 -27.14 33.26 -21.05
CA PRO A 65 -26.75 32.99 -22.43
C PRO A 65 -25.81 34.03 -23.09
N ALA A 66 -25.74 35.25 -22.58
CA ALA A 66 -24.95 36.33 -23.18
C ALA A 66 -23.42 36.08 -23.34
N LEU A 67 -22.85 35.15 -22.54
CA LEU A 67 -21.44 34.74 -22.67
C LEU A 67 -21.21 33.72 -23.78
N ILE A 68 -22.27 33.15 -24.34
CA ILE A 68 -22.22 32.02 -25.29
C ILE A 68 -22.36 32.49 -26.73
N GLU A 69 -22.83 33.70 -26.94
CA GLU A 69 -23.19 34.25 -28.28
C GLU A 69 -21.95 34.63 -29.12
N ASP A 70 -20.82 34.99 -28.46
CA ASP A 70 -19.58 35.31 -29.14
C ASP A 70 -18.67 34.08 -29.28
N PRO A 71 -18.45 33.55 -30.50
CA PRO A 71 -17.61 32.38 -30.75
C PRO A 71 -16.15 32.57 -30.34
N ASP A 72 -15.58 33.75 -30.52
CA ASP A 72 -14.17 34.04 -30.23
C ASP A 72 -13.93 34.08 -28.71
N ARG A 73 -14.83 34.69 -27.97
CA ARG A 73 -14.82 34.74 -26.53
C ARG A 73 -14.98 33.32 -25.92
N ARG A 74 -15.89 32.52 -26.49
CA ARG A 74 -16.07 31.13 -26.11
C ARG A 74 -14.80 30.29 -26.30
N LEU A 75 -14.13 30.49 -27.46
CA LEU A 75 -12.89 29.81 -27.78
C LEU A 75 -11.75 30.24 -26.85
N ALA A 76 -11.64 31.53 -26.55
CA ALA A 76 -10.65 32.07 -25.62
C ALA A 76 -10.83 31.48 -24.20
N ILE A 77 -12.06 31.45 -23.70
CA ILE A 77 -12.38 30.85 -22.40
C ILE A 77 -12.05 29.36 -22.39
N ALA A 78 -12.42 28.59 -23.43
CA ALA A 78 -12.13 27.17 -23.51
C ALA A 78 -10.61 26.91 -23.54
N ARG A 79 -9.83 27.73 -24.25
CA ARG A 79 -8.35 27.63 -24.24
C ARG A 79 -7.74 27.95 -22.89
N LEU A 80 -8.27 28.98 -22.20
CA LEU A 80 -7.82 29.32 -20.85
C LEU A 80 -8.04 28.16 -19.87
N PHE A 81 -9.24 27.57 -19.86
CA PHE A 81 -9.55 26.44 -19.00
C PHE A 81 -8.72 25.19 -19.37
N ALA A 82 -8.53 24.91 -20.65
CA ALA A 82 -7.69 23.81 -21.09
C ALA A 82 -6.22 24.00 -20.67
N GLY A 83 -5.70 25.24 -20.80
CA GLY A 83 -4.36 25.59 -20.31
C GLY A 83 -4.20 25.43 -18.81
N ALA A 84 -5.19 25.91 -18.04
CA ALA A 84 -5.21 25.76 -16.59
C ALA A 84 -5.29 24.29 -16.16
N ALA A 85 -6.13 23.49 -16.83
CA ALA A 85 -6.23 22.05 -16.58
C ALA A 85 -4.90 21.33 -16.89
N ALA A 86 -4.24 21.67 -17.98
CA ALA A 86 -2.95 21.10 -18.34
C ALA A 86 -1.87 21.47 -17.31
N LEU A 87 -1.79 22.72 -16.87
CA LEU A 87 -0.86 23.16 -15.83
C LEU A 87 -1.10 22.45 -14.50
N LEU A 88 -2.37 22.34 -14.09
CA LEU A 88 -2.72 21.62 -12.85
C LEU A 88 -2.38 20.13 -12.95
N GLY A 89 -2.77 19.47 -14.05
CA GLY A 89 -2.53 18.05 -14.26
C GLY A 89 -1.04 17.69 -14.33
N LEU A 90 -0.26 18.45 -15.10
CA LEU A 90 1.19 18.25 -15.22
C LEU A 90 1.91 18.60 -13.91
N GLY A 91 1.50 19.68 -13.24
CA GLY A 91 2.05 20.07 -11.94
C GLY A 91 1.81 18.99 -10.87
N ALA A 92 0.57 18.48 -10.77
CA ALA A 92 0.23 17.40 -9.86
C ALA A 92 1.01 16.12 -10.18
N SER A 93 1.20 15.80 -11.47
CA SER A 93 2.02 14.65 -11.90
C SER A 93 3.48 14.81 -11.47
N GLY A 94 4.07 15.99 -11.68
CA GLY A 94 5.44 16.28 -11.27
C GLY A 94 5.63 16.15 -9.75
N VAL A 95 4.74 16.74 -8.96
CA VAL A 95 4.72 16.58 -7.49
C VAL A 95 4.56 15.12 -7.11
N GLY A 96 3.67 14.39 -7.79
CA GLY A 96 3.43 12.97 -7.54
C GLY A 96 4.68 12.12 -7.75
N VAL A 97 5.40 12.33 -8.85
CA VAL A 97 6.66 11.62 -9.16
C VAL A 97 7.71 11.93 -8.12
N VAL A 98 7.94 13.21 -7.80
CA VAL A 98 8.92 13.63 -6.79
C VAL A 98 8.61 12.99 -5.45
N SER A 99 7.33 12.99 -5.03
CA SER A 99 6.91 12.37 -3.76
C SER A 99 7.14 10.85 -3.75
N ALA A 100 6.83 10.14 -4.86
CA ALA A 100 7.00 8.69 -4.93
C ALA A 100 8.47 8.24 -4.96
N LEU A 101 9.36 9.07 -5.51
CA LEU A 101 10.79 8.80 -5.63
C LEU A 101 11.63 9.39 -4.49
N SER A 102 11.00 10.14 -3.60
CA SER A 102 11.66 10.66 -2.39
C SER A 102 11.95 9.52 -1.41
N PRO A 103 12.93 9.68 -0.52
CA PRO A 103 13.20 8.72 0.54
C PRO A 103 11.95 8.44 1.38
N VAL A 104 11.66 7.15 1.62
CA VAL A 104 10.47 6.75 2.39
C VAL A 104 10.57 7.25 3.82
N GLU A 105 9.54 7.93 4.31
CA GLU A 105 9.52 8.50 5.66
C GLU A 105 9.23 7.44 6.73
N VAL A 106 9.83 7.61 7.91
CA VAL A 106 9.49 6.80 9.10
C VAL A 106 8.34 7.46 9.85
N LYS A 107 7.20 6.78 9.85
CA LYS A 107 6.00 7.19 10.60
C LYS A 107 5.95 6.50 11.94
N ARG A 108 6.04 7.26 13.04
CA ARG A 108 5.95 6.72 14.41
C ARG A 108 4.54 6.79 14.94
N VAL A 109 4.06 5.68 15.49
CA VAL A 109 2.71 5.52 16.03
C VAL A 109 2.78 4.82 17.37
N ARG A 110 2.12 5.36 18.39
CA ARG A 110 1.93 4.69 19.69
C ARG A 110 0.56 4.05 19.75
N VAL A 111 0.53 2.80 20.18
CA VAL A 111 -0.70 2.03 20.35
C VAL A 111 -0.76 1.49 21.77
N THR A 112 -1.76 1.94 22.53
CA THR A 112 -2.00 1.45 23.88
C THR A 112 -2.85 0.19 23.81
N ILE A 113 -2.38 -0.88 24.45
CA ILE A 113 -3.07 -2.18 24.55
C ILE A 113 -3.25 -2.53 26.03
N ASP A 114 -4.48 -2.63 26.49
CA ASP A 114 -4.79 -2.82 27.92
C ASP A 114 -4.29 -4.15 28.45
N ARG A 115 -4.34 -5.21 27.62
CA ARG A 115 -3.87 -6.58 27.98
C ARG A 115 -2.38 -6.81 27.74
N LEU A 116 -1.64 -5.82 27.29
CA LEU A 116 -0.20 -5.96 27.10
C LEU A 116 0.51 -5.97 28.46
N ALA A 117 1.32 -7.00 28.69
CA ALA A 117 2.13 -7.06 29.91
C ALA A 117 3.12 -5.85 29.96
N ARG A 118 3.33 -5.29 31.15
CA ARG A 118 4.22 -4.13 31.33
C ARG A 118 5.65 -4.39 30.88
N SER A 119 6.13 -5.63 30.97
CA SER A 119 7.44 -6.07 30.48
C SER A 119 7.60 -5.93 28.95
N PHE A 120 6.49 -5.84 28.22
CA PHE A 120 6.44 -5.65 26.75
C PHE A 120 6.03 -4.22 26.34
N SER A 121 5.81 -3.33 27.30
CA SER A 121 5.63 -1.90 26.99
C SER A 121 6.91 -1.34 26.41
N GLY A 122 6.79 -0.61 25.29
CA GLY A 122 7.92 -0.11 24.50
C GLY A 122 8.36 -1.05 23.36
N THR A 123 7.72 -2.21 23.18
CA THR A 123 8.00 -3.10 22.04
C THR A 123 7.74 -2.37 20.73
N ARG A 124 8.74 -2.39 19.83
CA ARG A 124 8.71 -1.71 18.53
C ARG A 124 8.47 -2.72 17.41
N ILE A 125 7.34 -2.58 16.74
CA ILE A 125 7.01 -3.32 15.51
C ILE A 125 7.25 -2.37 14.33
N VAL A 126 8.14 -2.73 13.41
CA VAL A 126 8.29 -1.99 12.16
C VAL A 126 7.50 -2.70 11.08
N GLN A 127 6.48 -2.01 10.57
CA GLN A 127 5.63 -2.49 9.49
C GLN A 127 6.15 -2.02 8.14
N LEU A 128 6.30 -2.96 7.22
CA LEU A 128 6.44 -2.77 5.77
C LEU A 128 5.20 -3.35 5.09
N THR A 129 4.72 -2.73 4.03
CA THR A 129 3.58 -3.24 3.26
C THR A 129 3.53 -2.57 1.89
N ASP A 130 2.87 -3.22 0.93
CA ASP A 130 2.62 -2.60 -0.38
C ASP A 130 3.91 -2.06 -1.01
N VAL A 131 4.93 -2.90 -1.05
CA VAL A 131 6.25 -2.56 -1.60
C VAL A 131 6.23 -2.60 -3.12
N HIS A 132 5.54 -3.62 -3.69
CA HIS A 132 5.38 -3.84 -5.12
C HIS A 132 6.70 -3.90 -5.88
N VAL A 133 7.63 -4.75 -5.41
CA VAL A 133 8.83 -5.07 -6.19
C VAL A 133 8.38 -5.60 -7.55
N GLY A 134 8.73 -4.90 -8.60
CA GLY A 134 8.19 -5.15 -9.92
C GLY A 134 8.96 -4.37 -10.99
N PRO A 135 8.32 -3.95 -12.07
CA PRO A 135 9.03 -3.33 -13.20
C PRO A 135 9.74 -2.03 -12.84
N THR A 136 9.26 -1.27 -11.86
CA THR A 136 9.77 0.05 -11.51
C THR A 136 10.45 0.11 -10.14
N ILE A 137 10.16 -0.85 -9.25
CA ILE A 137 10.79 -0.98 -7.93
C ILE A 137 11.70 -2.22 -7.95
N GLY A 138 12.97 -2.06 -7.59
CA GLY A 138 13.95 -3.12 -7.67
C GLY A 138 14.86 -3.21 -6.45
N LYS A 139 15.96 -3.95 -6.59
CA LYS A 139 16.92 -4.30 -5.53
C LYS A 139 17.39 -3.10 -4.72
N GLY A 140 17.79 -2.00 -5.39
CA GLY A 140 18.31 -0.82 -4.71
C GLY A 140 17.30 -0.17 -3.75
N PHE A 141 16.02 -0.16 -4.12
CA PHE A 141 14.96 0.30 -3.21
C PHE A 141 14.85 -0.59 -1.97
N ILE A 142 14.89 -1.92 -2.15
CA ILE A 142 14.84 -2.88 -1.02
C ILE A 142 16.09 -2.74 -0.13
N GLU A 143 17.27 -2.50 -0.71
CA GLU A 143 18.49 -2.26 0.07
C GLU A 143 18.38 -1.02 0.94
N ASP A 144 17.83 0.09 0.43
CA ASP A 144 17.57 1.30 1.20
C ASP A 144 16.56 1.06 2.32
N ILE A 145 15.44 0.38 2.02
CA ILE A 145 14.42 0.03 3.03
C ILE A 145 15.02 -0.84 4.13
N VAL A 146 15.77 -1.88 3.78
CA VAL A 146 16.43 -2.77 4.78
C VAL A 146 17.40 -2.00 5.66
N ALA A 147 18.20 -1.10 5.08
CA ALA A 147 19.14 -0.26 5.85
C ALA A 147 18.39 0.64 6.84
N ARG A 148 17.28 1.27 6.41
CA ARG A 148 16.45 2.13 7.26
C ARG A 148 15.77 1.35 8.38
N VAL A 149 15.16 0.20 8.07
CA VAL A 149 14.51 -0.66 9.06
C VAL A 149 15.49 -1.14 10.11
N ASN A 150 16.67 -1.62 9.68
CA ASN A 150 17.71 -2.07 10.60
C ASN A 150 18.22 -0.93 11.50
N GLY A 151 18.26 0.30 10.97
CA GLY A 151 18.64 1.50 11.74
C GLY A 151 17.62 1.89 12.82
N LEU A 152 16.38 1.37 12.76
CA LEU A 152 15.36 1.55 13.81
C LEU A 152 15.51 0.51 14.94
N GLU A 153 16.36 -0.50 14.78
CA GLU A 153 16.56 -1.60 15.75
C GLU A 153 15.21 -2.19 16.25
N PRO A 154 14.36 -2.71 15.36
CA PRO A 154 13.03 -3.18 15.72
C PRO A 154 13.07 -4.45 16.59
N ASP A 155 12.06 -4.60 17.44
CA ASP A 155 11.83 -5.89 18.12
C ASP A 155 11.19 -6.90 17.16
N ILE A 156 10.31 -6.43 16.26
CA ILE A 156 9.63 -7.23 15.25
C ILE A 156 9.62 -6.45 13.93
N VAL A 157 9.85 -7.14 12.81
CA VAL A 157 9.50 -6.64 11.48
C VAL A 157 8.28 -7.38 10.99
N ALA A 158 7.23 -6.65 10.59
CA ALA A 158 5.98 -7.18 10.06
C ALA A 158 5.80 -6.73 8.60
N ILE A 159 5.83 -7.66 7.66
CA ILE A 159 5.56 -7.41 6.24
C ILE A 159 4.12 -7.82 5.96
N THR A 160 3.24 -6.84 5.76
CA THR A 160 1.79 -7.09 5.69
C THR A 160 1.26 -7.15 4.25
N GLY A 161 1.96 -7.90 3.39
CA GLY A 161 1.51 -8.26 2.04
C GLY A 161 1.85 -7.25 0.94
N ASP A 162 1.52 -7.63 -0.28
CA ASP A 162 1.77 -6.90 -1.53
C ASP A 162 3.25 -6.50 -1.67
N LEU A 163 4.11 -7.50 -1.47
CA LEU A 163 5.56 -7.32 -1.58
C LEU A 163 6.01 -7.29 -3.04
N VAL A 164 5.33 -8.04 -3.93
CA VAL A 164 5.83 -8.34 -5.28
C VAL A 164 4.75 -8.26 -6.36
N ASP A 165 5.17 -7.85 -7.57
CA ASP A 165 4.38 -7.78 -8.81
C ASP A 165 5.05 -8.59 -9.92
N GLY A 166 5.33 -9.87 -9.69
CA GLY A 166 5.94 -10.79 -10.65
C GLY A 166 6.39 -12.08 -10.00
N SER A 167 6.84 -13.05 -10.81
CA SER A 167 7.22 -14.39 -10.35
C SER A 167 8.51 -14.40 -9.53
N VAL A 168 8.72 -15.47 -8.78
CA VAL A 168 9.98 -15.72 -8.07
C VAL A 168 11.16 -15.74 -9.03
N GLU A 169 11.00 -16.36 -10.21
CA GLU A 169 12.05 -16.45 -11.24
C GLU A 169 12.52 -15.04 -11.66
N GLU A 170 11.59 -14.09 -11.78
CA GLU A 170 11.89 -12.72 -12.22
C GLU A 170 12.44 -11.83 -11.11
N LEU A 171 11.98 -12.03 -9.87
CA LEU A 171 12.15 -11.04 -8.80
C LEU A 171 12.95 -11.54 -7.57
N ALA A 172 13.32 -12.82 -7.49
CA ALA A 172 14.05 -13.36 -6.33
C ALA A 172 15.32 -12.55 -5.99
N GLU A 173 16.11 -12.16 -7.01
CA GLU A 173 17.31 -11.36 -6.81
C GLU A 173 17.00 -9.95 -6.27
N HIS A 174 15.83 -9.40 -6.63
CA HIS A 174 15.41 -8.07 -6.21
C HIS A 174 14.92 -8.04 -4.77
N VAL A 175 14.33 -9.12 -4.27
CA VAL A 175 13.88 -9.26 -2.87
C VAL A 175 14.95 -9.86 -1.95
N ALA A 176 16.02 -10.45 -2.50
CA ALA A 176 17.10 -11.07 -1.72
C ALA A 176 17.67 -10.20 -0.58
N PRO A 177 17.75 -8.84 -0.68
CA PRO A 177 18.22 -8.02 0.43
C PRO A 177 17.36 -8.13 1.70
N LEU A 178 16.10 -8.58 1.62
CA LEU A 178 15.25 -8.80 2.80
C LEU A 178 15.82 -9.83 3.77
N ALA A 179 16.68 -10.75 3.31
CA ALA A 179 17.41 -11.69 4.19
C ALA A 179 18.32 -10.98 5.21
N ARG A 180 18.62 -9.69 5.00
CA ARG A 180 19.44 -8.86 5.90
C ARG A 180 18.63 -8.08 6.95
N LEU A 181 17.30 -8.21 6.95
CA LEU A 181 16.46 -7.63 7.99
C LEU A 181 16.80 -8.23 9.34
N LYS A 182 16.88 -7.37 10.36
CA LYS A 182 17.24 -7.75 11.73
C LYS A 182 16.11 -7.33 12.67
N ALA A 183 15.65 -8.25 13.50
CA ALA A 183 14.68 -7.96 14.54
C ALA A 183 14.86 -8.95 15.71
N LYS A 184 14.71 -8.47 16.95
CA LYS A 184 14.92 -9.27 18.16
C LYS A 184 14.04 -10.54 18.21
N HIS A 185 12.78 -10.42 17.79
CA HIS A 185 11.81 -11.50 17.79
C HIS A 185 11.48 -12.03 16.38
N GLY A 186 12.20 -11.56 15.36
CA GLY A 186 12.09 -12.08 14.00
C GLY A 186 11.32 -11.21 13.02
N VAL A 187 11.33 -11.67 11.77
CA VAL A 187 10.66 -11.04 10.62
C VAL A 187 9.48 -11.91 10.22
N TYR A 188 8.31 -11.32 10.11
CA TYR A 188 7.05 -12.00 9.81
C TYR A 188 6.42 -11.44 8.55
N PHE A 189 5.75 -12.31 7.81
CA PHE A 189 5.07 -11.97 6.57
C PHE A 189 3.66 -12.55 6.56
N VAL A 190 2.70 -11.83 6.02
CA VAL A 190 1.41 -12.34 5.57
C VAL A 190 1.20 -11.97 4.11
N THR A 191 0.47 -12.78 3.37
CA THR A 191 0.20 -12.54 1.95
C THR A 191 -0.74 -11.35 1.76
N GLY A 192 -0.50 -10.56 0.69
CA GLY A 192 -1.47 -9.67 0.09
C GLY A 192 -2.08 -10.30 -1.17
N ASN A 193 -2.93 -9.56 -1.86
CA ASN A 193 -3.55 -10.06 -3.09
C ASN A 193 -2.55 -10.20 -4.25
N HIS A 194 -1.50 -9.39 -4.28
CA HIS A 194 -0.50 -9.43 -5.33
C HIS A 194 0.38 -10.69 -5.29
N GLU A 195 0.62 -11.27 -4.12
CA GLU A 195 1.27 -12.58 -4.05
C GLU A 195 0.47 -13.65 -4.79
N TYR A 196 -0.87 -13.62 -4.71
CA TYR A 196 -1.72 -14.59 -5.43
C TYR A 196 -1.73 -14.38 -6.93
N TYR A 197 -1.55 -13.16 -7.40
CA TYR A 197 -1.37 -12.86 -8.84
C TYR A 197 0.02 -13.25 -9.35
N SER A 198 1.00 -13.35 -8.45
CA SER A 198 2.42 -13.54 -8.73
C SER A 198 2.94 -14.97 -8.46
N GLY A 199 2.07 -15.88 -7.96
CA GLY A 199 2.47 -17.23 -7.54
C GLY A 199 2.73 -17.32 -6.03
N ALA A 200 1.63 -17.37 -5.24
CA ALA A 200 1.71 -17.28 -3.78
C ALA A 200 2.51 -18.41 -3.14
N ASP A 201 2.35 -19.65 -3.61
CA ASP A 201 3.05 -20.81 -3.00
C ASP A 201 4.56 -20.73 -3.21
N GLU A 202 4.99 -20.35 -4.41
CA GLU A 202 6.39 -20.15 -4.76
C GLU A 202 6.99 -18.99 -3.93
N TRP A 203 6.25 -17.88 -3.78
CA TRP A 203 6.69 -16.76 -2.97
C TRP A 203 6.78 -17.10 -1.48
N ILE A 204 5.80 -17.82 -0.93
CA ILE A 204 5.82 -18.31 0.44
C ILE A 204 7.04 -19.21 0.68
N ALA A 205 7.32 -20.12 -0.24
CA ALA A 205 8.48 -21.00 -0.15
C ALA A 205 9.80 -20.17 -0.21
N HIS A 206 9.89 -19.24 -1.15
CA HIS A 206 11.07 -18.39 -1.32
C HIS A 206 11.35 -17.50 -0.11
N LEU A 207 10.34 -16.80 0.42
CA LEU A 207 10.50 -15.93 1.58
C LEU A 207 10.98 -16.69 2.82
N ARG A 208 10.56 -17.94 2.99
CA ARG A 208 11.08 -18.81 4.05
C ARG A 208 12.57 -19.09 3.91
N THR A 209 13.10 -19.19 2.68
CA THR A 209 14.55 -19.33 2.47
C THR A 209 15.34 -18.09 2.84
N LEU A 210 14.69 -16.92 2.87
CA LEU A 210 15.28 -15.65 3.32
C LEU A 210 15.21 -15.46 4.85
N GLY A 211 14.73 -16.47 5.61
CA GLY A 211 14.59 -16.41 7.06
C GLY A 211 13.33 -15.66 7.54
N ILE A 212 12.38 -15.38 6.64
CA ILE A 212 11.13 -14.70 6.94
C ILE A 212 10.06 -15.74 7.31
N ARG A 213 9.44 -15.58 8.48
CA ARG A 213 8.35 -16.46 8.91
C ARG A 213 7.04 -16.03 8.28
N VAL A 214 6.51 -16.86 7.40
CA VAL A 214 5.22 -16.63 6.75
C VAL A 214 4.10 -17.19 7.62
N LEU A 215 3.23 -16.33 8.12
CA LEU A 215 2.06 -16.70 8.92
C LEU A 215 0.85 -16.91 8.01
N ARG A 216 0.34 -18.13 7.99
CA ARG A 216 -0.81 -18.54 7.17
C ARG A 216 -1.93 -19.08 8.07
N ASN A 217 -2.84 -18.21 8.48
CA ASN A 217 -3.92 -18.58 9.40
C ASN A 217 -3.38 -19.26 10.66
N GLU A 218 -2.33 -18.69 11.22
CA GLU A 218 -1.64 -19.18 12.41
C GLU A 218 -1.16 -18.03 13.29
N ARG A 219 -0.76 -18.34 14.50
CA ARG A 219 -0.16 -17.39 15.44
C ARG A 219 1.12 -17.93 16.07
N VAL A 220 1.92 -17.00 16.54
CA VAL A 220 3.12 -17.26 17.32
C VAL A 220 3.05 -16.50 18.64
N ARG A 221 3.68 -17.04 19.66
CA ARG A 221 3.88 -16.36 20.94
C ARG A 221 5.18 -15.57 20.90
N ILE A 222 5.09 -14.28 21.11
CA ILE A 222 6.24 -13.40 21.26
C ILE A 222 6.55 -13.24 22.73
N GLY A 223 7.79 -13.50 23.13
CA GLY A 223 8.24 -13.29 24.51
C GLY A 223 7.76 -14.31 25.53
N GLY A 224 7.48 -15.53 25.10
CA GLY A 224 7.10 -16.62 26.00
C GLY A 224 5.74 -16.43 26.68
N GLU A 225 5.62 -16.78 27.99
CA GLU A 225 4.35 -16.75 28.68
C GLU A 225 3.83 -15.34 28.99
N GLU A 226 4.70 -14.41 29.32
CA GLU A 226 4.35 -13.02 29.65
C GLU A 226 4.14 -12.09 28.44
N GLY A 227 4.47 -12.55 27.24
CA GLY A 227 4.41 -11.73 26.07
C GLY A 227 3.02 -11.60 25.45
N PHE A 228 2.96 -11.49 24.12
CA PHE A 228 1.72 -11.36 23.38
C PHE A 228 1.66 -12.30 22.18
N ASP A 229 0.47 -12.50 21.62
CA ASP A 229 0.28 -13.29 20.41
C ASP A 229 0.42 -12.42 19.18
N LEU A 230 1.21 -12.87 18.19
CA LEU A 230 1.27 -12.31 16.85
C LEU A 230 0.61 -13.30 15.90
N ALA A 231 -0.58 -12.96 15.39
CA ALA A 231 -1.35 -13.77 14.47
C ALA A 231 -1.21 -13.24 13.05
N GLY A 232 -1.35 -14.10 12.06
CA GLY A 232 -1.39 -13.72 10.66
C GLY A 232 -2.39 -14.55 9.86
N ILE A 233 -3.09 -13.93 8.94
CA ILE A 233 -4.06 -14.59 8.06
C ILE A 233 -3.70 -14.38 6.60
N ASP A 234 -4.13 -15.32 5.75
CA ASP A 234 -4.09 -15.17 4.30
C ASP A 234 -4.93 -13.98 3.85
N ASP A 235 -4.60 -13.40 2.69
CA ASP A 235 -5.37 -12.29 2.15
C ASP A 235 -6.81 -12.66 1.80
N GLN A 236 -7.70 -11.71 1.90
CA GLN A 236 -9.14 -11.86 1.61
C GLN A 236 -9.41 -12.25 0.15
N SER A 237 -8.56 -11.81 -0.79
CA SER A 237 -8.71 -12.11 -2.22
C SER A 237 -8.28 -13.51 -2.59
N SER A 238 -7.69 -14.27 -1.66
CA SER A 238 -7.20 -15.63 -1.91
C SER A 238 -8.29 -16.69 -1.96
N HIS A 239 -9.52 -16.36 -1.62
CA HIS A 239 -10.64 -17.29 -1.74
C HIS A 239 -10.79 -17.82 -3.18
N GLY A 240 -10.69 -19.13 -3.33
CA GLY A 240 -10.81 -19.82 -4.64
C GLY A 240 -9.53 -19.81 -5.48
N MET A 241 -8.43 -19.25 -5.02
CA MET A 241 -7.14 -19.22 -5.73
C MET A 241 -6.23 -20.42 -5.42
N GLY A 242 -6.80 -21.56 -5.08
CA GLY A 242 -6.08 -22.79 -4.80
C GLY A 242 -6.61 -23.51 -3.56
N ARG A 243 -6.19 -24.77 -3.37
CA ARG A 243 -6.56 -25.55 -2.18
C ARG A 243 -5.77 -25.06 -0.97
N GLY A 244 -6.49 -24.75 0.11
CA GLY A 244 -5.88 -24.34 1.39
C GLY A 244 -5.52 -22.85 1.47
N HIS A 245 -5.96 -22.04 0.50
CA HIS A 245 -5.89 -20.58 0.55
C HIS A 245 -7.23 -19.99 1.03
N GLY A 246 -7.14 -18.88 1.71
CA GLY A 246 -8.28 -18.12 2.25
C GLY A 246 -8.03 -17.71 3.69
N PRO A 247 -8.53 -16.53 4.11
CA PRO A 247 -8.38 -16.05 5.48
C PRO A 247 -9.23 -16.92 6.43
N ASP A 248 -8.61 -17.40 7.48
CA ASP A 248 -9.26 -18.13 8.58
C ASP A 248 -8.76 -17.61 9.93
N LEU A 249 -9.39 -16.53 10.37
CA LEU A 249 -9.05 -15.89 11.64
C LEU A 249 -9.41 -16.78 12.85
N ALA A 250 -10.47 -17.59 12.74
CA ALA A 250 -10.84 -18.51 13.82
C ALA A 250 -9.76 -19.56 14.04
N ARG A 251 -9.20 -20.12 12.96
CA ARG A 251 -8.07 -21.05 13.01
C ARG A 251 -6.82 -20.34 13.56
N ALA A 252 -6.50 -19.14 13.11
CA ALA A 252 -5.34 -18.38 13.58
C ALA A 252 -5.39 -18.14 15.09
N LEU A 253 -6.58 -17.94 15.65
CA LEU A 253 -6.79 -17.66 17.08
C LEU A 253 -7.17 -18.89 17.92
N ALA A 254 -7.27 -20.08 17.30
CA ALA A 254 -7.68 -21.29 18.00
C ALA A 254 -6.77 -21.61 19.19
N GLY A 255 -7.36 -21.84 20.37
CA GLY A 255 -6.63 -22.20 21.59
C GLY A 255 -5.70 -21.12 22.14
N ARG A 256 -5.91 -19.85 21.77
CA ARG A 256 -5.20 -18.74 22.41
C ARG A 256 -5.73 -18.46 23.81
N ASP A 257 -4.90 -17.92 24.67
CA ASP A 257 -5.32 -17.32 25.91
C ASP A 257 -6.05 -16.00 25.65
N ALA A 258 -7.30 -15.87 26.08
CA ALA A 258 -8.13 -14.69 25.84
C ALA A 258 -7.64 -13.44 26.59
N ASP A 259 -6.92 -13.62 27.71
CA ASP A 259 -6.39 -12.52 28.52
C ASP A 259 -5.07 -11.98 27.97
N ARG A 260 -4.47 -12.69 27.03
CA ARG A 260 -3.22 -12.32 26.38
C ARG A 260 -3.47 -11.31 25.26
N ALA A 261 -2.64 -10.26 25.16
CA ALA A 261 -2.70 -9.32 24.07
C ALA A 261 -2.48 -10.02 22.71
N CYS A 262 -3.17 -9.54 21.67
CA CYS A 262 -3.10 -10.11 20.32
C CYS A 262 -2.93 -9.02 19.26
N VAL A 263 -1.84 -9.11 18.50
CA VAL A 263 -1.60 -8.31 17.29
C VAL A 263 -1.86 -9.19 16.07
N LEU A 264 -2.70 -8.72 15.15
CA LEU A 264 -3.06 -9.41 13.91
C LEU A 264 -2.38 -8.74 12.72
N LEU A 265 -1.69 -9.51 11.91
CA LEU A 265 -1.24 -9.13 10.59
C LEU A 265 -2.29 -9.57 9.57
N ALA A 266 -2.90 -8.62 8.86
CA ALA A 266 -3.88 -8.86 7.82
C ALA A 266 -3.74 -7.78 6.76
N HIS A 267 -3.47 -8.17 5.50
CA HIS A 267 -3.16 -7.21 4.46
C HIS A 267 -4.29 -6.18 4.25
N GLN A 268 -5.53 -6.63 4.09
CA GLN A 268 -6.65 -5.72 3.89
C GLN A 268 -7.29 -5.26 5.22
N PRO A 269 -7.73 -3.98 5.33
CA PRO A 269 -8.49 -3.49 6.48
C PRO A 269 -9.81 -4.21 6.73
N ARG A 270 -10.37 -4.85 5.72
CA ARG A 270 -11.58 -5.67 5.83
C ARG A 270 -11.39 -6.76 6.88
N GLY A 271 -12.47 -7.11 7.55
CA GLY A 271 -12.43 -8.15 8.58
C GLY A 271 -12.08 -7.63 9.98
N ILE A 272 -11.72 -6.36 10.14
CA ILE A 272 -11.43 -5.77 11.47
C ILE A 272 -12.60 -5.92 12.44
N GLU A 273 -13.85 -5.85 11.98
CA GLU A 273 -15.02 -6.05 12.83
C GLU A 273 -15.11 -7.49 13.38
N LEU A 274 -14.68 -8.48 12.58
CA LEU A 274 -14.57 -9.86 13.05
C LEU A 274 -13.40 -9.99 14.02
N ALA A 275 -12.27 -9.36 13.76
CA ALA A 275 -11.10 -9.33 14.63
C ALA A 275 -11.45 -8.70 16.01
N ASP A 276 -12.21 -7.60 16.02
CA ASP A 276 -12.71 -6.94 17.23
C ASP A 276 -13.58 -7.91 18.07
N ARG A 277 -14.54 -8.61 17.43
CA ARG A 277 -15.38 -9.62 18.11
C ARG A 277 -14.60 -10.80 18.65
N LEU A 278 -13.53 -11.24 17.97
CA LEU A 278 -12.69 -12.36 18.37
C LEU A 278 -11.56 -11.94 19.35
N GLY A 279 -11.55 -10.68 19.77
CA GLY A 279 -10.67 -10.19 20.82
C GLY A 279 -9.23 -9.94 20.36
N VAL A 280 -9.02 -9.56 19.12
CA VAL A 280 -7.77 -8.93 18.66
C VAL A 280 -7.67 -7.53 19.25
N ASP A 281 -6.48 -7.09 19.64
CA ASP A 281 -6.26 -5.75 20.21
C ASP A 281 -5.78 -4.76 19.16
N LEU A 282 -4.93 -5.22 18.23
CA LEU A 282 -4.39 -4.39 17.15
C LEU A 282 -4.33 -5.19 15.86
N GLN A 283 -4.88 -4.64 14.78
CA GLN A 283 -4.68 -5.14 13.42
C GLN A 283 -3.73 -4.20 12.66
N LEU A 284 -2.73 -4.77 11.98
CA LEU A 284 -1.83 -4.05 11.07
C LEU A 284 -2.18 -4.41 9.63
N SER A 285 -2.51 -3.39 8.84
CA SER A 285 -2.97 -3.54 7.45
C SER A 285 -2.28 -2.54 6.51
N GLY A 286 -2.34 -2.85 5.21
CA GLY A 286 -1.93 -2.02 4.09
C GLY A 286 -3.02 -1.91 3.04
N HIS A 287 -2.74 -2.34 1.80
CA HIS A 287 -3.64 -2.51 0.65
C HIS A 287 -4.17 -1.21 0.03
N THR A 288 -4.50 -0.24 0.83
CA THR A 288 -5.18 0.98 0.40
C THR A 288 -4.25 2.02 -0.21
N HIS A 289 -2.94 1.92 0.05
CA HIS A 289 -1.93 2.93 -0.27
C HIS A 289 -2.28 4.34 0.24
N GLY A 290 -3.26 4.48 1.16
CA GLY A 290 -3.83 5.78 1.51
C GLY A 290 -4.57 6.45 0.34
N GLY A 291 -4.90 5.68 -0.71
CA GLY A 291 -5.42 6.14 -1.99
C GLY A 291 -4.35 6.56 -2.99
N GLN A 292 -3.07 6.50 -2.63
CA GLN A 292 -1.86 6.78 -3.43
C GLN A 292 -1.89 8.12 -4.19
N ILE A 293 -2.91 8.36 -5.02
CA ILE A 293 -3.07 9.52 -5.90
C ILE A 293 -4.42 10.17 -5.62
N PHE A 294 -4.42 11.35 -4.95
CA PHE A 294 -5.67 12.11 -4.76
C PHE A 294 -6.31 12.47 -6.12
N PRO A 295 -7.64 12.31 -6.32
CA PRO A 295 -8.68 12.03 -5.31
C PRO A 295 -9.08 10.54 -5.18
N TRP A 296 -8.24 9.59 -5.60
CA TRP A 296 -8.57 8.16 -5.58
C TRP A 296 -8.89 7.63 -4.17
N ASN A 297 -8.36 8.27 -3.12
CA ASN A 297 -8.72 7.97 -1.73
C ASN A 297 -10.22 8.03 -1.44
N LEU A 298 -10.99 8.81 -2.22
CA LEU A 298 -12.45 8.87 -2.09
C LEU A 298 -13.10 7.58 -2.62
N ALA A 299 -12.57 7.01 -3.72
CA ALA A 299 -13.04 5.74 -4.25
C ALA A 299 -12.68 4.55 -3.34
N VAL A 300 -11.49 4.57 -2.73
CA VAL A 300 -11.06 3.54 -1.78
C VAL A 300 -12.00 3.42 -0.58
N ARG A 301 -12.58 4.53 -0.09
CA ARG A 301 -13.57 4.54 1.00
C ARG A 301 -14.85 3.77 0.68
N LEU A 302 -15.16 3.55 -0.59
CA LEU A 302 -16.33 2.76 -1.00
C LEU A 302 -16.09 1.25 -0.86
N GLN A 303 -14.83 0.82 -0.77
CA GLN A 303 -14.42 -0.58 -0.74
C GLN A 303 -13.81 -1.01 0.59
N GLN A 304 -13.13 -0.10 1.29
CA GLN A 304 -12.40 -0.37 2.52
C GLN A 304 -12.94 0.48 3.68
N PRO A 305 -13.09 -0.09 4.89
CA PRO A 305 -13.64 0.63 6.03
C PRO A 305 -12.74 1.78 6.50
N PHE A 306 -11.43 1.63 6.32
CA PHE A 306 -10.43 2.63 6.66
C PHE A 306 -9.41 2.77 5.54
N VAL A 307 -8.92 4.00 5.31
CA VAL A 307 -8.00 4.30 4.20
C VAL A 307 -6.57 4.44 4.69
N ALA A 308 -6.32 5.06 5.82
CA ALA A 308 -4.98 5.23 6.40
C ALA A 308 -5.05 5.67 7.86
N GLY A 309 -3.99 5.37 8.62
CA GLY A 309 -3.82 5.82 10.00
C GLY A 309 -4.36 4.88 11.06
N LEU A 310 -4.31 5.33 12.31
CA LEU A 310 -4.78 4.58 13.47
C LEU A 310 -6.26 4.88 13.73
N HIS A 311 -7.06 3.82 13.84
CA HIS A 311 -8.49 3.90 14.16
C HIS A 311 -8.81 2.95 15.30
N LYS A 312 -9.81 3.31 16.11
CA LYS A 312 -10.29 2.51 17.25
C LYS A 312 -11.73 2.08 16.99
N LEU A 313 -11.98 0.79 17.20
CA LEU A 313 -13.32 0.19 17.27
C LEU A 313 -13.76 0.09 18.74
N SER A 314 -14.59 -0.90 19.09
CA SER A 314 -15.02 -1.09 20.48
C SER A 314 -13.86 -1.55 21.37
N ARG A 315 -13.09 -2.53 20.93
CA ARG A 315 -11.93 -3.09 21.64
C ARG A 315 -10.67 -3.02 20.78
N ALA A 316 -10.76 -3.49 19.53
CA ALA A 316 -9.65 -3.50 18.61
C ALA A 316 -9.27 -2.10 18.12
N GLN A 317 -8.00 -1.95 17.83
CA GLN A 317 -7.47 -0.84 17.04
C GLN A 317 -6.98 -1.39 15.70
N ILE A 318 -7.01 -0.57 14.66
CA ILE A 318 -6.40 -0.90 13.38
C ILE A 318 -5.49 0.23 12.95
N TYR A 319 -4.28 -0.13 12.53
CA TYR A 319 -3.42 0.78 11.80
C TYR A 319 -3.40 0.37 10.32
N VAL A 320 -3.76 1.31 9.45
CA VAL A 320 -3.71 1.12 8.01
C VAL A 320 -2.58 1.98 7.46
N SER A 321 -1.51 1.32 7.00
CA SER A 321 -0.36 1.99 6.40
C SER A 321 -0.69 2.51 5.00
N ARG A 322 -0.03 3.60 4.60
CA ARG A 322 -0.09 4.12 3.23
C ARG A 322 0.77 3.34 2.25
N GLY A 323 1.47 2.32 2.72
CA GLY A 323 2.39 1.52 1.89
C GLY A 323 3.80 2.10 1.84
N THR A 324 4.76 1.19 1.67
CA THR A 324 6.19 1.52 1.63
C THR A 324 6.67 1.84 0.20
N GLY A 325 6.10 1.18 -0.81
CA GLY A 325 6.35 1.46 -2.21
C GLY A 325 5.23 2.24 -2.91
N TYR A 326 4.94 1.89 -4.14
CA TYR A 326 3.81 2.38 -4.92
C TYR A 326 3.39 1.30 -5.92
N TRP A 327 2.12 1.32 -6.31
CA TRP A 327 1.60 0.40 -7.32
C TRP A 327 1.26 1.14 -8.62
N GLY A 328 1.67 0.57 -9.77
CA GLY A 328 1.44 1.16 -11.08
C GLY A 328 2.21 2.47 -11.28
N PRO A 329 1.54 3.62 -11.47
CA PRO A 329 2.21 4.91 -11.64
C PRO A 329 3.14 5.25 -10.48
N PRO A 330 4.42 5.60 -10.76
CA PRO A 330 5.36 6.03 -9.73
C PRO A 330 5.02 7.46 -9.26
N MET A 331 3.84 7.59 -8.65
CA MET A 331 3.29 8.86 -8.19
C MET A 331 2.57 8.71 -6.86
N ARG A 332 2.80 9.66 -5.95
CA ARG A 332 2.06 9.79 -4.71
C ARG A 332 1.63 11.23 -4.48
N VAL A 333 0.32 11.46 -4.36
CA VAL A 333 -0.24 12.78 -4.10
C VAL A 333 -1.24 12.68 -2.94
N GLY A 334 -0.93 13.35 -1.82
CA GLY A 334 -1.74 13.31 -0.60
C GLY A 334 -1.55 12.04 0.26
N ALA A 335 -0.72 11.10 -0.18
CA ALA A 335 -0.44 9.84 0.52
C ALA A 335 1.04 9.45 0.38
N PRO A 336 1.97 10.14 1.07
CA PRO A 336 3.39 9.83 1.03
C PRO A 336 3.64 8.39 1.50
N ALA A 337 4.67 7.74 0.91
CA ALA A 337 5.11 6.40 1.32
C ALA A 337 5.65 6.41 2.75
N GLU A 338 5.46 5.30 3.47
CA GLU A 338 5.90 5.22 4.86
C GLU A 338 6.46 3.84 5.24
N ILE A 339 7.46 3.84 6.11
CA ILE A 339 7.83 2.75 6.99
C ILE A 339 7.18 3.07 8.32
N THR A 340 6.32 2.18 8.84
CA THR A 340 5.61 2.50 10.09
C THR A 340 6.30 1.84 11.28
N GLU A 341 6.77 2.64 12.23
CA GLU A 341 7.26 2.19 13.53
C GLU A 341 6.14 2.29 14.56
N ILE A 342 5.66 1.15 15.04
CA ILE A 342 4.56 1.03 16.00
C ILE A 342 5.16 0.67 17.36
N GLU A 343 5.04 1.59 18.31
CA GLU A 343 5.39 1.36 19.72
C GLU A 343 4.16 0.86 20.46
N LEU A 344 4.22 -0.39 20.96
CA LEU A 344 3.19 -0.95 21.82
C LEU A 344 3.38 -0.43 23.24
N VAL A 345 2.32 0.11 23.84
CA VAL A 345 2.33 0.65 25.20
C VAL A 345 1.30 -0.11 26.04
N ALA A 346 1.71 -0.62 27.21
CA ALA A 346 0.79 -1.26 28.12
C ALA A 346 -0.22 -0.23 28.67
N GLY A 347 -1.53 -0.56 28.59
CA GLY A 347 -2.57 0.21 29.24
C GLY A 347 -2.38 0.21 30.75
N GLY A 348 -2.52 1.37 31.40
CA GLY A 348 -2.58 1.42 32.83
C GLY A 348 -3.88 0.75 33.29
N VAL A 349 -3.80 -0.30 34.11
CA VAL A 349 -4.94 -0.68 34.95
C VAL A 349 -5.23 0.58 35.78
N GLY A 350 -6.43 1.16 35.63
CA GLY A 350 -6.81 2.45 36.17
C GLY A 350 -6.34 2.64 37.61
N ALA A 351 -5.73 3.80 37.85
CA ALA A 351 -5.50 4.29 39.19
C ALA A 351 -6.84 4.69 39.83
#